data_de270e9029377ded3f945dd3df61ae08
#
_entry.id   de270e9029377ded3f945dd3df61ae08
#
_cell.length_a   1.000
_cell.length_b   1.000
_cell.length_c   1.000
_cell.angle_alpha   90.00
_cell.angle_beta   90.00
_cell.angle_gamma   90.00
#
_symmetry.space_group_name_H-M   'P 1'
#
loop_
_entity.id
_entity.type
_entity.pdbx_description
1 polymer ?
#
loop_
_entity_poly.entity_id
_entity_poly.type
_entity_poly.pdbx_seq_one_letter_code
_entity_poly.pdbx_strand_id
1 'polypeptide(L)'
;MKSVLSLPEYPRISHREFVVARKEAMATALQLRLTQALSKQQVTSLRSLKVVVSNGEATISGEVDSFYLRQVAINACLNTWGLRSLVDRIEVCST
;
A
#
# COMPACT_ATOMS: atom_id res chain seq x y z
N MET A 1 -8.30 43.41 -17.39
CA MET A 1 -7.91 42.71 -17.18
C MET A 1 -8.31 41.89 -16.51
N LYS A 2 -8.91 41.53 -16.25
CA LYS A 2 -9.48 40.72 -15.75
C LYS A 2 -9.07 39.48 -15.70
N SER A 3 -8.56 39.05 -16.47
CA SER A 3 -8.21 37.75 -16.53
C SER A 3 -7.38 37.31 -15.44
N VAL A 4 -6.82 38.16 -14.79
CA VAL A 4 -6.03 37.76 -13.72
C VAL A 4 -6.78 36.97 -12.75
N LEU A 5 -8.04 37.24 -12.69
CA LEU A 5 -8.84 36.53 -11.77
C LEU A 5 -9.38 35.26 -12.32
N SER A 6 -9.09 34.95 -13.55
CA SER A 6 -9.61 33.73 -14.07
C SER A 6 -8.73 32.62 -13.62
N LEU A 7 -8.99 32.13 -12.48
CA LEU A 7 -8.35 30.91 -12.04
C LEU A 7 -8.83 29.76 -12.90
N PRO A 8 -8.01 28.76 -13.08
CA PRO A 8 -8.46 27.60 -13.82
C PRO A 8 -9.70 27.06 -13.13
N GLU A 9 -10.69 26.77 -13.92
CA GLU A 9 -11.88 26.21 -13.36
C GLU A 9 -11.66 24.76 -13.05
N TYR A 10 -11.65 24.45 -11.80
CA TYR A 10 -11.58 23.07 -11.39
C TYR A 10 -12.99 22.50 -11.38
N PRO A 11 -13.16 21.25 -11.71
CA PRO A 11 -14.46 20.64 -11.62
C PRO A 11 -14.93 20.73 -10.18
N ARG A 12 -16.18 21.04 -10.01
CA ARG A 12 -16.73 21.11 -8.67
C ARG A 12 -16.95 19.70 -8.20
N ILE A 13 -16.20 19.33 -7.22
CA ILE A 13 -16.29 18.01 -6.65
C ILE A 13 -17.00 18.14 -5.32
N SER A 14 -17.97 17.30 -5.06
CA SER A 14 -18.66 17.34 -3.79
C SER A 14 -17.69 16.93 -2.70
N HIS A 15 -17.98 17.34 -1.48
CA HIS A 15 -17.16 16.97 -0.35
C HIS A 15 -16.99 15.45 -0.28
N ARG A 16 -18.06 14.73 -0.56
CA ARG A 16 -18.05 13.27 -0.53
C ARG A 16 -17.08 12.70 -1.56
N GLU A 17 -17.11 13.22 -2.79
CA GLU A 17 -16.21 12.76 -3.83
C GLU A 17 -14.77 13.07 -3.50
N PHE A 18 -14.53 14.22 -2.93
CA PHE A 18 -13.19 14.62 -2.53
C PHE A 18 -12.62 13.65 -1.49
N VAL A 19 -13.43 13.27 -0.51
CA VAL A 19 -12.99 12.36 0.54
C VAL A 19 -12.66 10.99 -0.04
N VAL A 20 -13.47 10.50 -0.97
CA VAL A 20 -13.21 9.21 -1.60
C VAL A 20 -11.92 9.24 -2.41
N ALA A 21 -11.73 10.29 -3.20
CA ALA A 21 -10.51 10.43 -4.00
C ALA A 21 -9.27 10.49 -3.12
N ARG A 22 -9.36 11.19 -1.99
CA ARG A 22 -8.24 11.29 -1.06
C ARG A 22 -7.90 9.94 -0.44
N LYS A 23 -8.92 9.17 -0.07
CA LYS A 23 -8.69 7.84 0.48
C LYS A 23 -8.02 6.92 -0.53
N GLU A 24 -8.45 6.99 -1.78
CA GLU A 24 -7.84 6.19 -2.83
C GLU A 24 -6.38 6.56 -3.05
N ALA A 25 -6.07 7.85 -3.05
CA ALA A 25 -4.71 8.30 -3.21
C ALA A 25 -3.82 7.85 -2.06
N MET A 26 -4.33 7.89 -0.83
CA MET A 26 -3.58 7.44 0.33
C MET A 26 -3.35 5.94 0.29
N ALA A 27 -4.35 5.17 -0.15
CA ALA A 27 -4.21 3.73 -0.27
C ALA A 27 -3.14 3.38 -1.32
N THR A 28 -3.11 4.10 -2.44
CA THR A 28 -2.12 3.87 -3.48
C THR A 28 -0.71 4.17 -2.96
N ALA A 29 -0.55 5.28 -2.24
CA ALA A 29 0.74 5.65 -1.69
C ALA A 29 1.22 4.61 -0.68
N LEU A 30 0.35 4.12 0.18
CA LEU A 30 0.70 3.11 1.16
C LEU A 30 1.07 1.80 0.47
N GLN A 31 0.32 1.40 -0.54
CA GLN A 31 0.61 0.18 -1.28
C GLN A 31 2.00 0.25 -1.91
N LEU A 32 2.35 1.40 -2.47
CA LEU A 32 3.67 1.57 -3.06
C LEU A 32 4.77 1.46 -2.01
N ARG A 33 4.58 2.07 -0.85
CA ARG A 33 5.57 1.97 0.24
C ARG A 33 5.76 0.54 0.70
N LEU A 34 4.67 -0.21 0.83
CA LEU A 34 4.75 -1.61 1.24
C LEU A 34 5.46 -2.45 0.19
N THR A 35 5.15 -2.23 -1.07
CA THR A 35 5.80 -2.94 -2.16
C THR A 35 7.31 -2.65 -2.16
N GLN A 36 7.68 -1.40 -1.96
CA GLN A 36 9.09 -1.02 -1.90
C GLN A 36 9.78 -1.62 -0.69
N ALA A 37 9.10 -1.67 0.45
CA ALA A 37 9.67 -2.25 1.66
C ALA A 37 10.00 -3.73 1.45
N LEU A 38 9.10 -4.45 0.79
CA LEU A 38 9.34 -5.85 0.47
C LEU A 38 10.48 -6.01 -0.53
N SER A 39 10.54 -5.14 -1.54
CA SER A 39 11.59 -5.20 -2.56
C SER A 39 12.98 -4.97 -1.97
N LYS A 40 13.06 -4.12 -0.94
CA LYS A 40 14.36 -3.81 -0.33
C LYS A 40 14.98 -4.97 0.41
N GLN A 41 14.20 -6.00 0.71
CA GLN A 41 14.72 -7.16 1.41
C GLN A 41 15.63 -8.04 0.53
N GLN A 42 15.67 -7.76 -0.77
CA GLN A 42 16.54 -8.47 -1.70
C GLN A 42 16.32 -9.99 -1.73
N VAL A 43 15.13 -10.42 -1.39
CA VAL A 43 14.76 -11.82 -1.45
C VAL A 43 13.70 -11.96 -2.53
N THR A 44 13.96 -12.79 -3.52
CA THR A 44 13.08 -12.95 -4.66
C THR A 44 11.67 -13.35 -4.25
N SER A 45 11.54 -14.25 -3.28
CA SER A 45 10.23 -14.71 -2.81
C SER A 45 9.37 -13.56 -2.30
N LEU A 46 9.98 -12.57 -1.65
CA LEU A 46 9.23 -11.45 -1.09
C LEU A 46 8.70 -10.52 -2.18
N ARG A 47 9.36 -10.48 -3.33
CA ARG A 47 8.91 -9.62 -4.43
C ARG A 47 7.66 -10.16 -5.12
N SER A 48 7.40 -11.45 -4.97
CA SER A 48 6.22 -12.06 -5.57
C SER A 48 5.00 -12.00 -4.67
N LEU A 49 5.14 -11.47 -3.46
CA LEU A 49 4.02 -11.30 -2.55
C LEU A 49 3.11 -10.19 -3.06
N LYS A 50 1.82 -10.40 -2.89
CA LYS A 50 0.83 -9.44 -3.33
C LYS A 50 0.35 -8.63 -2.13
N VAL A 51 0.26 -7.32 -2.30
CA VAL A 51 -0.21 -6.41 -1.26
C VAL A 51 -1.45 -5.70 -1.76
N VAL A 52 -2.49 -5.71 -0.95
CA VAL A 52 -3.72 -4.98 -1.25
C VAL A 52 -4.01 -4.09 -0.05
N VAL A 53 -4.25 -2.81 -0.31
CA VAL A 53 -4.49 -1.84 0.75
C VAL A 53 -5.90 -1.28 0.64
N SER A 54 -6.58 -1.22 1.77
CA SER A 54 -7.92 -0.62 1.85
C SER A 54 -8.07 0.03 3.22
N ASN A 55 -8.37 1.32 3.25
CA ASN A 55 -8.61 2.07 4.50
C ASN A 55 -7.49 1.94 5.53
N GLY A 56 -6.24 1.91 5.08
CA GLY A 56 -5.09 1.78 5.97
C GLY A 56 -4.82 0.37 6.42
N GLU A 57 -5.63 -0.60 5.98
CA GLU A 57 -5.40 -1.99 6.26
C GLU A 57 -4.76 -2.65 5.05
N ALA A 58 -3.68 -3.35 5.26
CA ALA A 58 -2.99 -4.05 4.18
C ALA A 58 -3.19 -5.55 4.35
N THR A 59 -3.42 -6.22 3.23
CA THR A 59 -3.48 -7.68 3.20
C THR A 59 -2.32 -8.15 2.34
N ILE A 60 -1.47 -9.01 2.89
CA ILE A 60 -0.35 -9.57 2.18
C ILE A 60 -0.66 -11.03 1.90
N SER A 61 -0.52 -11.44 0.66
CA SER A 61 -0.77 -12.83 0.28
C SER A 61 0.33 -13.33 -0.63
N GLY A 62 0.47 -14.63 -0.70
CA GLY A 62 1.45 -15.29 -1.53
C GLY A 62 2.11 -16.43 -0.78
N GLU A 63 3.23 -16.89 -1.30
CA GLU A 63 3.95 -18.02 -0.73
C GLU A 63 5.41 -17.68 -0.51
N VAL A 64 5.95 -18.17 0.60
CA VAL A 64 7.37 -18.05 0.89
C VAL A 64 7.89 -19.42 1.29
N ASP A 65 9.21 -19.57 1.24
CA ASP A 65 9.84 -20.88 1.47
C ASP A 65 10.03 -21.23 2.94
N SER A 66 9.96 -20.25 3.83
CA SER A 66 10.22 -20.51 5.24
C SER A 66 9.47 -19.57 6.13
N PHE A 67 9.29 -19.93 7.38
CA PHE A 67 8.68 -19.06 8.37
C PHE A 67 9.53 -17.82 8.61
N TYR A 68 10.84 -17.96 8.47
CA TYR A 68 11.72 -16.81 8.61
C TYR A 68 11.40 -15.74 7.56
N LEU A 69 11.21 -16.14 6.30
CA LEU A 69 10.88 -15.20 5.23
C LEU A 69 9.51 -14.56 5.45
N ARG A 70 8.56 -15.34 5.96
CA ARG A 70 7.26 -14.81 6.30
C ARG A 70 7.40 -13.70 7.37
N GLN A 71 8.21 -13.96 8.38
CA GLN A 71 8.43 -13.00 9.45
C GLN A 71 9.13 -11.74 8.92
N VAL A 72 10.10 -11.91 8.03
CA VAL A 72 10.79 -10.78 7.42
C VAL A 72 9.80 -9.90 6.66
N ALA A 73 8.90 -10.53 5.89
CA ALA A 73 7.90 -9.78 5.13
C ALA A 73 6.95 -9.02 6.06
N ILE A 74 6.48 -9.67 7.10
CA ILE A 74 5.57 -9.05 8.07
C ILE A 74 6.25 -7.88 8.74
N ASN A 75 7.48 -8.05 9.21
CA ASN A 75 8.21 -6.97 9.87
C ASN A 75 8.46 -5.78 8.94
N ALA A 76 8.81 -6.05 7.69
CA ALA A 76 9.03 -4.99 6.71
C ALA A 76 7.75 -4.17 6.52
N CYS A 77 6.62 -4.83 6.47
CA CYS A 77 5.34 -4.14 6.31
C CYS A 77 4.92 -3.40 7.58
N LEU A 78 5.12 -4.00 8.74
CA LEU A 78 4.76 -3.35 9.99
C LEU A 78 5.58 -2.09 10.25
N ASN A 79 6.79 -2.03 9.72
CA ASN A 79 7.62 -0.85 9.86
C ASN A 79 7.31 0.23 8.81
N THR A 80 6.33 0.00 7.97
CA THR A 80 5.96 0.95 6.94
C THR A 80 5.02 2.01 7.52
N TRP A 81 5.37 3.27 7.27
CA TRP A 81 4.59 4.37 7.78
C TRP A 81 3.22 4.46 7.11
N GLY A 82 2.20 4.74 7.89
CA GLY A 82 0.84 4.90 7.37
C GLY A 82 -0.03 3.66 7.49
N LEU A 83 0.54 2.54 7.91
CA LEU A 83 -0.20 1.31 8.05
C LEU A 83 -0.98 1.30 9.37
N ARG A 84 -2.26 0.99 9.31
CA ARG A 84 -3.10 0.87 10.51
C ARG A 84 -3.19 -0.55 11.00
N SER A 85 -3.33 -1.49 10.09
CA SER A 85 -3.40 -2.89 10.45
C SER A 85 -2.91 -3.74 9.31
N LEU A 86 -2.48 -4.94 9.62
CA LEU A 86 -1.95 -5.86 8.65
C LEU A 86 -2.65 -7.21 8.75
N VAL A 87 -3.15 -7.69 7.64
CA VAL A 87 -3.72 -9.03 7.55
C VAL A 87 -2.71 -9.90 6.82
N ASP A 88 -2.27 -10.96 7.48
CA ASP A 88 -1.27 -11.83 6.96
C ASP A 88 -1.92 -13.07 6.36
N ARG A 89 -1.80 -13.25 5.05
CA ARG A 89 -2.27 -14.42 4.34
C ARG A 89 -1.14 -15.09 3.59
N ILE A 90 0.06 -14.94 4.12
CA ILE A 90 1.23 -15.56 3.51
C ILE A 90 1.26 -17.04 3.88
N GLU A 91 1.43 -17.88 2.89
CA GLU A 91 1.56 -19.30 3.11
C GLU A 91 3.02 -19.69 3.08
N VAL A 92 3.41 -20.56 3.97
CA VAL A 92 4.76 -21.09 4.01
C VAL A 92 4.75 -22.45 3.34
N CYS A 93 5.45 -22.55 2.23
CA CYS A 93 5.55 -23.78 1.48
C CYS A 93 6.99 -24.29 1.56
N SER A 94 7.28 -25.10 2.55
CA SER A 94 8.60 -25.67 2.65
C SER A 94 8.58 -27.04 1.97
N THR A 95 9.52 -27.25 1.11
CA THR A 95 9.66 -28.51 0.42
C THR A 95 10.71 -29.36 1.08
#